data_4204b29ed9519ee16821e1203f4e635b
#
_entry.id   4204b29ed9519ee16821e1203f4e635b
#
_cell.length_a   1.000
_cell.length_b   1.000
_cell.length_c   1.000
_cell.angle_alpha   90.00
_cell.angle_beta   90.00
_cell.angle_gamma   90.00
#
_symmetry.space_group_name_H-M   'P 1'
#
loop_
_entity.id
_entity.type
_entity.pdbx_description
1 polymer ?
#
loop_
_entity_poly.entity_id
_entity_poly.type
_entity_poly.pdbx_seq_one_letter_code
_entity_poly.pdbx_strand_id
1 'polypeptide(L)'
;MIKTLSTVLLFILLSVVCKAQGGEKSFTLPSILSSNMVLQQGQPVPVWGKAAPGESIKVVLDKKKWSTRAAKDGSWKLMLPAMNADGKSHTLTISTRDTMVVYSNVAVGEVWLCSGQSNMAYQMRLPKQFALPKKGTDLAAEELLKPANGNIRVFVSDRRHRRGAWHEASGESLPNVSAIGYFFGKKIQEELDVPVGIITMAVGGTRIETWTPKDAYDGHPLFGNVMEQNGGRIRGVAPGDLYNRMIKPIVPFGIKGFLWYQGENNCGIDDRLYAEKFQIMAKRWRNDFGLQNAPFYYVLLAPHIYSDRMHRNADHATTAESLPLFQEKQMEAQKLIPNSEYIVVSDLVDDLRDIHPSYKWEVGARLARVALAKTYAQDSVVWSGPRFRESRRAGNAIIVDFDHCGDGLKTSDGKLVGWFEVSADGNAFRPAIAEIIGKDQVRVYHPDVTAPKYIRLGWHETAMPNLVNSEGLPACPFRSF
;
A
#
# COMPACT_ATOMS: atom_id res chain seq x y z
N MET A 1 -98.89 9.72 -20.87
CA MET A 1 -97.83 8.90 -20.30
C MET A 1 -96.72 8.79 -21.34
N ILE A 2 -95.77 9.70 -21.25
CA ILE A 2 -94.67 9.76 -22.19
C ILE A 2 -93.42 9.29 -21.45
N LYS A 3 -92.78 8.22 -21.92
CA LYS A 3 -91.50 7.73 -21.40
C LYS A 3 -90.35 8.39 -22.14
N THR A 4 -89.61 9.15 -21.39
CA THR A 4 -88.35 9.72 -21.89
C THR A 4 -87.20 8.72 -21.71
N LEU A 5 -86.53 8.37 -22.80
CA LEU A 5 -85.32 7.57 -22.84
C LEU A 5 -84.13 8.48 -22.67
N SER A 6 -83.40 8.35 -21.59
CA SER A 6 -82.09 9.07 -21.42
C SER A 6 -80.95 8.17 -21.91
N THR A 7 -80.28 8.61 -22.96
CA THR A 7 -79.09 7.95 -23.49
C THR A 7 -77.86 8.45 -22.71
N VAL A 8 -77.22 7.58 -21.95
CA VAL A 8 -75.95 7.84 -21.25
C VAL A 8 -74.81 7.54 -22.21
N LEU A 9 -74.09 8.61 -22.61
CA LEU A 9 -72.86 8.51 -23.39
C LEU A 9 -71.68 8.22 -22.47
N LEU A 10 -71.11 7.01 -22.55
CA LEU A 10 -69.95 6.57 -21.78
C LEU A 10 -68.67 7.03 -22.52
N PHE A 11 -67.99 8.08 -22.04
CA PHE A 11 -66.63 8.45 -22.51
C PHE A 11 -65.62 7.55 -21.84
N ILE A 12 -65.04 6.63 -22.60
CA ILE A 12 -63.89 5.84 -22.19
C ILE A 12 -62.66 6.73 -22.43
N LEU A 13 -62.08 7.32 -21.32
CA LEU A 13 -60.78 7.91 -21.31
C LEU A 13 -59.73 6.78 -21.35
N LEU A 14 -59.11 6.58 -22.52
CA LEU A 14 -57.88 5.82 -22.60
C LEU A 14 -56.74 6.65 -22.00
N SER A 15 -56.41 6.40 -20.72
CA SER A 15 -55.19 6.91 -20.12
C SER A 15 -54.02 6.13 -20.70
N VAL A 16 -53.28 6.69 -21.64
CA VAL A 16 -51.98 6.22 -22.09
C VAL A 16 -51.04 6.45 -20.92
N VAL A 17 -50.80 5.40 -20.12
CA VAL A 17 -49.71 5.40 -19.14
C VAL A 17 -48.40 5.30 -19.94
N CYS A 18 -47.82 6.44 -20.23
CA CYS A 18 -46.43 6.52 -20.69
C CYS A 18 -45.54 6.11 -19.51
N LYS A 19 -45.18 4.82 -19.43
CA LYS A 19 -44.11 4.37 -18.56
C LYS A 19 -42.86 5.10 -19.02
N ALA A 20 -42.48 6.18 -18.34
CA ALA A 20 -41.13 6.70 -18.39
C ALA A 20 -40.22 5.57 -17.91
N GLN A 21 -39.60 4.85 -18.83
CA GLN A 21 -38.44 4.01 -18.52
C GLN A 21 -37.41 4.97 -17.97
N GLY A 22 -37.19 4.90 -16.65
CA GLY A 22 -36.05 5.49 -16.00
C GLY A 22 -34.78 4.85 -16.58
N GLY A 23 -34.34 5.37 -17.70
CA GLY A 23 -33.08 4.95 -18.32
C GLY A 23 -31.98 5.22 -17.28
N GLU A 24 -31.23 4.18 -16.88
CA GLU A 24 -29.95 4.37 -16.20
C GLU A 24 -29.20 5.49 -16.95
N LYS A 25 -28.68 6.47 -16.17
CA LYS A 25 -27.89 7.56 -16.76
C LYS A 25 -26.82 6.93 -17.63
N SER A 26 -26.97 7.05 -18.95
CA SER A 26 -26.07 6.43 -19.92
C SER A 26 -24.63 6.95 -19.82
N PHE A 27 -24.44 8.14 -19.22
CA PHE A 27 -23.13 8.76 -19.02
C PHE A 27 -22.69 8.69 -17.58
N THR A 28 -21.59 7.95 -17.31
CA THR A 28 -21.00 7.79 -15.99
C THR A 28 -19.49 7.92 -16.03
N LEU A 29 -18.94 8.56 -15.01
CA LEU A 29 -17.50 8.74 -14.80
C LEU A 29 -17.10 8.08 -13.48
N PRO A 30 -15.90 7.48 -13.38
CA PRO A 30 -15.40 6.93 -12.13
C PRO A 30 -15.16 8.04 -11.11
N SER A 31 -15.45 7.77 -9.84
CA SER A 31 -15.34 8.77 -8.76
C SER A 31 -13.92 9.29 -8.51
N ILE A 32 -12.92 8.54 -8.97
CA ILE A 32 -11.51 8.98 -8.92
C ILE A 32 -11.26 10.21 -9.79
N LEU A 33 -12.07 10.41 -10.83
CA LEU A 33 -12.09 11.65 -11.60
C LEU A 33 -13.03 12.65 -10.88
N SER A 34 -12.47 13.57 -10.14
CA SER A 34 -13.22 14.61 -9.43
C SER A 34 -12.38 15.88 -9.31
N SER A 35 -13.01 16.99 -8.91
CA SER A 35 -12.29 18.22 -8.57
C SER A 35 -11.21 17.92 -7.51
N ASN A 36 -10.20 18.74 -7.46
CA ASN A 36 -9.02 18.62 -6.60
C ASN A 36 -8.11 17.40 -6.91
N MET A 37 -8.34 16.62 -7.95
CA MET A 37 -7.47 15.48 -8.29
C MET A 37 -6.06 15.93 -8.69
N VAL A 38 -5.10 15.03 -8.49
CA VAL A 38 -3.75 15.14 -9.06
C VAL A 38 -3.65 14.17 -10.21
N LEU A 39 -3.25 14.64 -11.38
CA LEU A 39 -2.94 13.83 -12.55
C LEU A 39 -1.45 13.49 -12.53
N GLN A 40 -1.11 12.22 -12.74
CA GLN A 40 0.28 11.78 -12.72
C GLN A 40 1.09 12.45 -13.83
N GLN A 41 2.20 13.10 -13.46
CA GLN A 41 3.13 13.72 -14.40
C GLN A 41 4.00 12.70 -15.13
N GLY A 42 4.59 13.11 -16.25
CA GLY A 42 5.61 12.38 -16.99
C GLY A 42 5.11 11.15 -17.76
N GLN A 43 3.80 10.91 -17.77
CA GLN A 43 3.17 9.79 -18.52
C GLN A 43 1.83 10.19 -19.10
N PRO A 44 1.32 9.49 -20.14
CA PRO A 44 -0.02 9.73 -20.67
C PRO A 44 -1.09 9.55 -19.60
N VAL A 45 -2.06 10.48 -19.55
CA VAL A 45 -3.10 10.50 -18.52
C VAL A 45 -4.38 9.87 -19.05
N PRO A 46 -4.85 8.74 -18.50
CA PRO A 46 -6.10 8.11 -18.91
C PRO A 46 -7.31 8.89 -18.35
N VAL A 47 -8.28 9.12 -19.23
CA VAL A 47 -9.61 9.61 -18.91
C VAL A 47 -10.61 8.62 -19.49
N TRP A 48 -11.57 8.13 -18.69
CA TRP A 48 -12.46 7.05 -19.11
C TRP A 48 -13.83 7.09 -18.43
N GLY A 49 -14.76 6.32 -18.94
CA GLY A 49 -16.10 6.19 -18.39
C GLY A 49 -17.00 5.32 -19.23
N LYS A 50 -18.30 5.50 -19.05
CA LYS A 50 -19.34 4.89 -19.88
C LYS A 50 -20.24 5.97 -20.46
N ALA A 51 -20.75 5.72 -21.68
CA ALA A 51 -21.71 6.54 -22.39
C ALA A 51 -22.60 5.64 -23.25
N ALA A 52 -23.60 6.21 -23.94
CA ALA A 52 -24.36 5.43 -24.92
C ALA A 52 -23.44 4.90 -26.03
N PRO A 53 -23.66 3.67 -26.54
CA PRO A 53 -22.85 3.13 -27.63
C PRO A 53 -22.76 4.09 -28.82
N GLY A 54 -21.54 4.35 -29.30
CA GLY A 54 -21.28 5.26 -30.41
C GLY A 54 -21.34 6.75 -30.07
N GLU A 55 -21.71 7.12 -28.85
CA GLU A 55 -21.76 8.50 -28.40
C GLU A 55 -20.38 9.18 -28.49
N SER A 56 -20.36 10.43 -28.92
CA SER A 56 -19.13 11.22 -29.00
C SER A 56 -18.83 11.88 -27.65
N ILE A 57 -17.64 11.65 -27.14
CA ILE A 57 -17.14 12.23 -25.89
C ILE A 57 -16.07 13.26 -26.23
N LYS A 58 -16.22 14.46 -25.69
CA LYS A 58 -15.24 15.54 -25.77
C LYS A 58 -14.59 15.76 -24.41
N VAL A 59 -13.27 15.79 -24.40
CA VAL A 59 -12.44 16.08 -23.22
C VAL A 59 -11.67 17.37 -23.47
N VAL A 60 -11.74 18.30 -22.53
CA VAL A 60 -11.04 19.58 -22.61
C VAL A 60 -10.26 19.78 -21.32
N LEU A 61 -8.96 19.96 -21.42
CA LEU A 61 -8.10 20.40 -20.33
C LEU A 61 -7.67 21.84 -20.64
N ASP A 62 -8.16 22.78 -19.86
CA ASP A 62 -8.04 24.22 -20.09
C ASP A 62 -8.53 24.60 -21.51
N LYS A 63 -7.60 24.87 -22.44
CA LYS A 63 -7.90 25.24 -23.82
C LYS A 63 -7.69 24.10 -24.83
N LYS A 64 -7.02 23.02 -24.43
CA LYS A 64 -6.70 21.86 -25.30
C LYS A 64 -7.89 20.90 -25.35
N LYS A 65 -8.20 20.38 -26.54
CA LYS A 65 -9.41 19.59 -26.81
C LYS A 65 -9.04 18.26 -27.45
N TRP A 66 -9.67 17.20 -26.97
CA TRP A 66 -9.60 15.85 -27.54
C TRP A 66 -11.00 15.25 -27.64
N SER A 67 -11.17 14.23 -28.46
CA SER A 67 -12.43 13.50 -28.56
C SER A 67 -12.21 12.02 -28.78
N THR A 68 -13.21 11.24 -28.37
CA THR A 68 -13.30 9.80 -28.60
C THR A 68 -14.77 9.41 -28.79
N ARG A 69 -15.04 8.12 -29.04
CA ARG A 69 -16.40 7.58 -29.10
C ARG A 69 -16.52 6.38 -28.18
N ALA A 70 -17.69 6.21 -27.60
CA ALA A 70 -18.03 5.03 -26.81
C ALA A 70 -18.09 3.78 -27.70
N ALA A 71 -17.51 2.69 -27.23
CA ALA A 71 -17.58 1.38 -27.89
C ALA A 71 -19.01 0.80 -27.84
N LYS A 72 -19.21 -0.38 -28.46
CA LYS A 72 -20.52 -1.07 -28.47
C LYS A 72 -21.04 -1.44 -27.08
N ASP A 73 -20.14 -1.68 -26.13
CA ASP A 73 -20.45 -1.96 -24.72
C ASP A 73 -20.63 -0.69 -23.86
N GLY A 74 -20.61 0.48 -24.50
CA GLY A 74 -20.71 1.78 -23.85
C GLY A 74 -19.42 2.27 -23.18
N SER A 75 -18.35 1.48 -23.13
CA SER A 75 -17.08 1.93 -22.56
C SER A 75 -16.37 2.90 -23.49
N TRP A 76 -15.63 3.85 -22.89
CA TRP A 76 -14.74 4.73 -23.63
C TRP A 76 -13.49 5.05 -22.79
N LYS A 77 -12.39 5.28 -23.47
CA LYS A 77 -11.11 5.71 -22.90
C LYS A 77 -10.43 6.67 -23.85
N LEU A 78 -9.77 7.68 -23.30
CA LEU A 78 -8.96 8.64 -24.01
C LEU A 78 -7.68 8.86 -23.22
N MET A 79 -6.55 8.97 -23.89
CA MET A 79 -5.26 9.28 -23.29
C MET A 79 -4.91 10.73 -23.57
N LEU A 80 -4.80 11.55 -22.54
CA LEU A 80 -4.19 12.87 -22.67
C LEU A 80 -2.67 12.73 -22.79
N PRO A 81 -1.99 13.62 -23.49
CA PRO A 81 -0.53 13.63 -23.54
C PRO A 81 0.10 13.74 -22.16
N ALA A 82 1.32 13.23 -22.03
CA ALA A 82 2.12 13.41 -20.82
C ALA A 82 2.31 14.91 -20.53
N MET A 83 2.24 15.27 -19.25
CA MET A 83 2.41 16.63 -18.75
C MET A 83 3.44 16.62 -17.63
N ASN A 84 4.12 17.74 -17.45
CA ASN A 84 4.96 17.97 -16.27
C ASN A 84 4.18 18.83 -15.27
N ALA A 85 4.51 18.69 -13.97
CA ALA A 85 4.03 19.59 -12.95
C ALA A 85 4.42 21.04 -13.29
N ASP A 86 3.47 21.96 -13.19
CA ASP A 86 3.69 23.38 -13.50
C ASP A 86 3.20 24.31 -12.38
N GLY A 87 2.79 23.74 -11.23
CA GLY A 87 2.30 24.45 -10.07
C GLY A 87 0.95 25.15 -10.27
N LYS A 88 0.27 24.91 -11.40
CA LYS A 88 -1.02 25.57 -11.73
C LYS A 88 -2.21 24.69 -11.38
N SER A 89 -3.34 25.36 -11.21
CA SER A 89 -4.66 24.74 -11.14
C SER A 89 -5.26 24.70 -12.55
N HIS A 90 -5.66 23.50 -12.99
CA HIS A 90 -6.28 23.24 -14.28
C HIS A 90 -7.77 22.95 -14.13
N THR A 91 -8.49 23.07 -15.25
CA THR A 91 -9.89 22.67 -15.36
C THR A 91 -10.04 21.57 -16.40
N LEU A 92 -10.59 20.43 -16.00
CA LEU A 92 -10.91 19.31 -16.87
C LEU A 92 -12.40 19.25 -17.09
N THR A 93 -12.83 19.39 -18.36
CA THR A 93 -14.23 19.27 -18.77
C THR A 93 -14.41 18.02 -19.60
N ILE A 94 -15.40 17.20 -19.27
CA ILE A 94 -15.78 16.01 -20.01
C ILE A 94 -17.26 16.16 -20.41
N SER A 95 -17.55 16.07 -21.68
CA SER A 95 -18.91 16.29 -22.18
C SER A 95 -19.30 15.30 -23.28
N THR A 96 -20.58 15.00 -23.29
CA THR A 96 -21.29 14.38 -24.40
C THR A 96 -22.19 15.44 -25.07
N ARG A 97 -23.12 15.02 -25.95
CA ARG A 97 -24.08 15.93 -26.54
C ARG A 97 -24.97 16.60 -25.46
N ASP A 98 -25.41 15.81 -24.48
CA ASP A 98 -26.48 16.20 -23.57
C ASP A 98 -26.00 16.43 -22.12
N THR A 99 -24.73 16.11 -21.82
CA THR A 99 -24.19 16.17 -20.46
C THR A 99 -22.79 16.78 -20.47
N MET A 100 -22.52 17.64 -19.49
CA MET A 100 -21.20 18.21 -19.27
C MET A 100 -20.84 18.12 -17.79
N VAL A 101 -19.63 17.61 -17.52
CA VAL A 101 -19.05 17.55 -16.17
C VAL A 101 -17.77 18.37 -16.16
N VAL A 102 -17.62 19.24 -15.19
CA VAL A 102 -16.45 20.11 -15.02
C VAL A 102 -15.76 19.76 -13.70
N TYR A 103 -14.48 19.47 -13.76
CA TYR A 103 -13.62 19.30 -12.61
C TYR A 103 -12.66 20.48 -12.51
N SER A 104 -12.73 21.18 -11.39
CA SER A 104 -11.89 22.34 -11.07
C SER A 104 -10.75 21.95 -10.15
N ASN A 105 -9.76 22.83 -10.03
CA ASN A 105 -8.61 22.68 -9.16
C ASN A 105 -7.85 21.36 -9.38
N VAL A 106 -7.70 20.96 -10.64
CA VAL A 106 -6.92 19.80 -11.05
C VAL A 106 -5.44 20.17 -11.05
N ALA A 107 -4.60 19.39 -10.40
CA ALA A 107 -3.15 19.58 -10.41
C ALA A 107 -2.45 18.49 -11.25
N VAL A 108 -1.24 18.78 -11.68
CA VAL A 108 -0.31 17.79 -12.27
C VAL A 108 0.84 17.59 -11.29
N GLY A 109 1.17 16.33 -10.98
CA GLY A 109 2.20 16.02 -9.99
C GLY A 109 2.42 14.52 -9.82
N GLU A 110 2.82 14.09 -8.64
CA GLU A 110 3.10 12.70 -8.32
C GLU A 110 1.91 12.04 -7.63
N VAL A 111 1.49 10.86 -8.08
CA VAL A 111 0.35 10.13 -7.49
C VAL A 111 0.78 8.75 -7.01
N TRP A 112 0.47 8.42 -5.77
CA TRP A 112 0.82 7.15 -5.16
C TRP A 112 -0.42 6.44 -4.59
N LEU A 113 -0.48 5.12 -4.83
CA LEU A 113 -1.53 4.26 -4.26
C LEU A 113 -1.02 3.55 -3.00
N CYS A 114 -1.59 3.91 -1.86
CA CYS A 114 -1.31 3.32 -0.55
C CYS A 114 -2.35 2.24 -0.26
N SER A 115 -1.95 0.99 -0.11
CA SER A 115 -2.86 -0.12 0.13
C SER A 115 -2.34 -1.10 1.16
N GLY A 116 -3.21 -1.98 1.66
CA GLY A 116 -2.89 -2.95 2.69
C GLY A 116 -3.98 -3.11 3.74
N GLN A 117 -3.58 -3.35 4.99
CA GLN A 117 -4.54 -3.54 6.09
C GLN A 117 -4.52 -2.42 7.13
N SER A 118 -4.84 -2.72 8.39
CA SER A 118 -5.05 -1.72 9.45
C SER A 118 -3.89 -0.77 9.65
N ASN A 119 -2.66 -1.22 9.55
CA ASN A 119 -1.48 -0.36 9.68
C ASN A 119 -1.38 0.68 8.56
N MET A 120 -1.74 0.34 7.30
CA MET A 120 -1.85 1.32 6.22
C MET A 120 -3.11 2.20 6.36
N ALA A 121 -4.21 1.63 6.87
CA ALA A 121 -5.45 2.36 7.09
C ALA A 121 -5.44 3.25 8.35
N TYR A 122 -4.37 3.23 9.13
CA TYR A 122 -4.20 4.02 10.36
C TYR A 122 -4.30 5.51 10.05
N GLN A 123 -5.27 6.18 10.69
CA GLN A 123 -5.63 7.56 10.36
C GLN A 123 -4.73 8.59 11.06
N MET A 124 -4.63 9.79 10.49
CA MET A 124 -3.93 10.93 11.09
C MET A 124 -4.45 11.26 12.48
N ARG A 125 -5.78 11.34 12.66
CA ARG A 125 -6.33 11.36 14.02
C ARG A 125 -6.12 10.00 14.66
N LEU A 126 -5.57 9.98 15.85
CA LEU A 126 -5.41 8.73 16.59
C LEU A 126 -6.81 8.19 16.95
N PRO A 127 -7.22 7.01 16.41
CA PRO A 127 -8.43 6.37 16.87
C PRO A 127 -8.31 6.00 18.36
N LYS A 128 -9.40 6.16 19.13
CA LYS A 128 -9.42 5.95 20.59
C LYS A 128 -8.90 4.58 21.06
N GLN A 129 -8.93 3.57 20.18
CA GLN A 129 -8.46 2.22 20.45
C GLN A 129 -6.96 2.02 20.34
N PHE A 130 -6.21 3.00 19.85
CA PHE A 130 -4.76 2.90 19.68
C PHE A 130 -4.00 3.68 20.76
N ALA A 131 -2.82 3.17 21.10
CA ALA A 131 -1.99 3.80 22.09
C ALA A 131 -1.29 5.06 21.55
N LEU A 132 -1.10 6.04 22.40
CA LEU A 132 -0.23 7.19 22.12
C LEU A 132 1.23 6.74 22.03
N PRO A 133 2.06 7.40 21.21
CA PRO A 133 3.50 7.15 21.18
C PRO A 133 4.11 7.44 22.55
N LYS A 134 5.00 6.54 23.01
CA LYS A 134 5.69 6.68 24.31
C LYS A 134 7.00 7.46 24.21
N LYS A 135 7.52 7.61 22.98
CA LYS A 135 8.79 8.31 22.72
C LYS A 135 8.57 9.47 21.77
N GLY A 136 9.18 10.61 22.09
CA GLY A 136 9.08 11.82 21.28
C GLY A 136 7.66 12.42 21.29
N THR A 137 7.39 13.23 20.29
CA THR A 137 6.13 13.96 20.12
C THR A 137 5.21 13.19 19.16
N ASP A 138 3.91 13.30 19.31
CA ASP A 138 2.92 12.84 18.34
C ASP A 138 2.89 13.81 17.15
N LEU A 139 3.76 13.57 16.17
CA LEU A 139 3.86 14.42 14.99
C LEU A 139 2.57 14.43 14.16
N ALA A 140 1.75 13.39 14.23
CA ALA A 140 0.46 13.39 13.55
C ALA A 140 -0.52 14.37 14.21
N ALA A 141 -0.55 14.42 15.53
CA ALA A 141 -1.36 15.41 16.26
C ALA A 141 -0.89 16.84 16.00
N GLU A 142 0.42 17.09 15.99
CA GLU A 142 0.97 18.41 15.66
C GLU A 142 0.62 18.83 14.23
N GLU A 143 0.71 17.90 13.26
CA GLU A 143 0.44 18.18 11.86
C GLU A 143 -1.04 18.56 11.62
N LEU A 144 -1.96 17.97 12.39
CA LEU A 144 -3.38 18.33 12.34
C LEU A 144 -3.69 19.77 12.75
N LEU A 145 -2.78 20.40 13.48
CA LEU A 145 -2.91 21.80 13.92
C LEU A 145 -2.34 22.82 12.91
N LYS A 146 -1.63 22.33 11.88
CA LYS A 146 -0.99 23.21 10.88
C LYS A 146 -1.99 23.68 9.83
N PRO A 147 -1.70 24.81 9.16
CA PRO A 147 -2.48 25.25 7.99
C PRO A 147 -2.49 24.18 6.89
N ALA A 148 -3.54 24.17 6.09
CA ALA A 148 -3.68 23.27 4.96
C ALA A 148 -2.50 23.42 3.98
N ASN A 149 -1.99 22.29 3.51
CA ASN A 149 -1.05 22.22 2.39
C ASN A 149 -1.82 21.83 1.11
N GLY A 150 -2.18 22.82 0.29
CA GLY A 150 -2.92 22.61 -0.96
C GLY A 150 -2.16 21.83 -2.03
N ASN A 151 -0.84 21.62 -1.85
CA ASN A 151 -0.03 20.77 -2.72
C ASN A 151 -0.08 19.29 -2.34
N ILE A 152 -0.65 18.93 -1.18
CA ILE A 152 -0.91 17.53 -0.83
C ILE A 152 -2.40 17.29 -0.95
N ARG A 153 -2.79 16.34 -1.78
CA ARG A 153 -4.17 15.99 -2.03
C ARG A 153 -4.42 14.53 -1.75
N VAL A 154 -5.57 14.24 -1.18
CA VAL A 154 -5.93 12.91 -0.71
C VAL A 154 -7.24 12.46 -1.34
N PHE A 155 -7.26 11.25 -1.87
CA PHE A 155 -8.50 10.62 -2.30
C PHE A 155 -9.12 9.88 -1.13
N VAL A 156 -10.23 10.41 -0.65
CA VAL A 156 -11.00 9.80 0.45
C VAL A 156 -12.11 8.94 -0.13
N SER A 157 -12.02 7.64 0.07
CA SER A 157 -13.02 6.68 -0.37
C SER A 157 -14.08 6.46 0.71
N ASP A 158 -15.35 6.63 0.38
CA ASP A 158 -16.45 6.13 1.19
C ASP A 158 -16.57 4.60 1.04
N ARG A 159 -16.15 3.90 2.07
CA ARG A 159 -16.16 2.43 2.10
C ARG A 159 -17.56 1.83 1.93
N ARG A 160 -18.61 2.56 2.31
CA ARG A 160 -20.01 2.08 2.24
C ARG A 160 -20.62 2.26 0.85
N HIS A 161 -20.36 3.41 0.21
CA HIS A 161 -21.05 3.79 -1.03
C HIS A 161 -20.21 3.58 -2.29
N ARG A 162 -18.99 3.02 -2.18
CA ARG A 162 -18.06 2.79 -3.31
C ARG A 162 -17.76 4.08 -4.11
N ARG A 163 -17.87 5.22 -3.46
CA ARG A 163 -17.61 6.54 -4.02
C ARG A 163 -16.45 7.16 -3.25
N GLY A 164 -15.77 8.06 -3.88
CA GLY A 164 -14.73 8.84 -3.25
C GLY A 164 -14.59 10.17 -3.94
N ALA A 165 -13.84 11.06 -3.34
CA ALA A 165 -13.49 12.34 -3.92
C ALA A 165 -12.09 12.76 -3.48
N TRP A 166 -11.46 13.59 -4.29
CA TRP A 166 -10.21 14.24 -3.94
C TRP A 166 -10.47 15.47 -3.09
N HIS A 167 -9.64 15.63 -2.07
CA HIS A 167 -9.64 16.77 -1.18
C HIS A 167 -8.20 17.30 -1.02
N GLU A 168 -8.05 18.57 -0.79
CA GLU A 168 -6.81 19.10 -0.23
C GLU A 168 -6.61 18.51 1.17
N ALA A 169 -5.37 18.22 1.54
CA ALA A 169 -5.06 17.73 2.88
C ALA A 169 -5.20 18.87 3.90
N SER A 170 -6.39 19.04 4.42
CA SER A 170 -6.78 20.15 5.30
C SER A 170 -7.58 19.66 6.51
N GLY A 171 -7.96 20.60 7.40
CA GLY A 171 -8.60 20.34 8.69
C GLY A 171 -9.80 19.38 8.67
N GLU A 172 -10.61 19.35 7.62
CA GLU A 172 -11.75 18.43 7.52
C GLU A 172 -11.40 17.05 6.96
N SER A 173 -10.54 17.00 5.96
CA SER A 173 -10.16 15.76 5.27
C SER A 173 -9.00 15.03 5.95
N LEU A 174 -8.00 15.78 6.41
CA LEU A 174 -6.74 15.25 6.95
C LEU A 174 -6.90 14.27 8.12
N PRO A 175 -7.79 14.48 9.09
CA PRO A 175 -7.95 13.55 10.21
C PRO A 175 -8.29 12.11 9.81
N ASN A 176 -8.90 11.91 8.64
CA ASN A 176 -9.44 10.63 8.22
C ASN A 176 -8.58 9.89 7.18
N VAL A 177 -7.44 10.45 6.79
CA VAL A 177 -6.54 9.83 5.80
C VAL A 177 -5.47 8.97 6.46
N SER A 178 -4.85 8.09 5.68
CA SER A 178 -3.71 7.30 6.14
C SER A 178 -2.57 8.19 6.60
N ALA A 179 -2.13 8.04 7.84
CA ALA A 179 -0.98 8.78 8.35
C ALA A 179 0.30 8.43 7.58
N ILE A 180 0.51 7.15 7.25
CA ILE A 180 1.66 6.72 6.43
C ILE A 180 1.60 7.39 5.05
N GLY A 181 0.44 7.34 4.39
CA GLY A 181 0.27 7.97 3.07
C GLY A 181 0.50 9.48 3.11
N TYR A 182 -0.03 10.14 4.13
CA TYR A 182 0.15 11.58 4.28
C TYR A 182 1.62 11.97 4.50
N PHE A 183 2.32 11.35 5.45
CA PHE A 183 3.72 11.69 5.74
C PHE A 183 4.67 11.28 4.61
N PHE A 184 4.36 10.18 3.89
CA PHE A 184 5.04 9.88 2.64
C PHE A 184 4.86 10.99 1.62
N GLY A 185 3.61 11.38 1.35
CA GLY A 185 3.29 12.42 0.37
C GLY A 185 3.88 13.77 0.74
N LYS A 186 3.87 14.12 2.02
CA LYS A 186 4.49 15.34 2.55
C LYS A 186 6.00 15.37 2.25
N LYS A 187 6.70 14.29 2.58
CA LYS A 187 8.15 14.22 2.34
C LYS A 187 8.48 14.28 0.84
N ILE A 188 7.70 13.61 -0.02
CA ILE A 188 7.87 13.69 -1.48
C ILE A 188 7.60 15.13 -1.98
N GLN A 189 6.56 15.79 -1.46
CA GLN A 189 6.22 17.16 -1.85
C GLN A 189 7.33 18.15 -1.45
N GLU A 190 7.87 18.02 -0.24
CA GLU A 190 8.95 18.86 0.26
C GLU A 190 10.24 18.72 -0.57
N GLU A 191 10.56 17.51 -1.03
CA GLU A 191 11.81 17.21 -1.74
C GLU A 191 11.74 17.49 -3.25
N LEU A 192 10.54 17.36 -3.86
CA LEU A 192 10.38 17.55 -5.31
C LEU A 192 9.73 18.87 -5.69
N ASP A 193 9.14 19.58 -4.74
CA ASP A 193 8.37 20.82 -4.93
C ASP A 193 7.29 20.70 -6.01
N VAL A 194 6.55 19.57 -6.01
CA VAL A 194 5.42 19.30 -6.91
C VAL A 194 4.18 18.88 -6.14
N PRO A 195 2.98 19.08 -6.69
CA PRO A 195 1.77 18.53 -6.10
C PRO A 195 1.85 17.01 -5.93
N VAL A 196 1.34 16.50 -4.79
CA VAL A 196 1.33 15.05 -4.51
C VAL A 196 -0.09 14.59 -4.21
N GLY A 197 -0.53 13.57 -4.93
CA GLY A 197 -1.82 12.90 -4.73
C GLY A 197 -1.62 11.56 -4.02
N ILE A 198 -2.35 11.35 -2.93
CA ILE A 198 -2.34 10.11 -2.15
C ILE A 198 -3.70 9.43 -2.25
N ILE A 199 -3.72 8.23 -2.82
CA ILE A 199 -4.91 7.38 -2.88
C ILE A 199 -4.76 6.30 -1.81
N THR A 200 -5.67 6.25 -0.83
CA THR A 200 -5.63 5.22 0.21
C THR A 200 -6.75 4.21 0.02
N MET A 201 -6.36 2.95 -0.26
CA MET A 201 -7.24 1.80 -0.39
C MET A 201 -6.78 0.70 0.57
N ALA A 202 -7.18 0.79 1.83
CA ALA A 202 -6.74 -0.13 2.88
C ALA A 202 -7.88 -0.53 3.81
N VAL A 203 -7.91 -1.81 4.22
CA VAL A 203 -8.96 -2.38 5.09
C VAL A 203 -8.34 -3.27 6.16
N GLY A 204 -8.59 -2.94 7.44
CA GLY A 204 -8.07 -3.69 8.57
C GLY A 204 -8.53 -5.15 8.59
N GLY A 205 -7.67 -6.02 9.14
CA GLY A 205 -7.99 -7.43 9.32
C GLY A 205 -8.04 -8.25 8.04
N THR A 206 -7.42 -7.81 6.94
CA THR A 206 -7.53 -8.48 5.64
C THR A 206 -6.24 -9.21 5.25
N ARG A 207 -6.38 -10.31 4.52
CA ARG A 207 -5.28 -11.06 3.93
C ARG A 207 -5.05 -10.67 2.47
N ILE A 208 -3.84 -10.93 1.96
CA ILE A 208 -3.41 -10.55 0.61
C ILE A 208 -4.34 -11.13 -0.49
N GLU A 209 -4.92 -12.28 -0.26
CA GLU A 209 -5.81 -12.96 -1.20
C GLU A 209 -7.03 -12.10 -1.57
N THR A 210 -7.56 -11.31 -0.62
CA THR A 210 -8.72 -10.43 -0.90
C THR A 210 -8.38 -9.27 -1.85
N TRP A 211 -7.11 -8.94 -1.97
CA TRP A 211 -6.57 -7.87 -2.82
C TRP A 211 -6.10 -8.37 -4.19
N THR A 212 -6.11 -9.69 -4.41
CA THR A 212 -5.68 -10.34 -5.64
C THR A 212 -6.89 -10.93 -6.35
N PRO A 213 -7.20 -10.53 -7.60
CA PRO A 213 -8.34 -11.08 -8.33
C PRO A 213 -8.24 -12.59 -8.46
N LYS A 214 -9.40 -13.27 -8.45
CA LYS A 214 -9.46 -14.73 -8.51
C LYS A 214 -8.73 -15.30 -9.72
N ASP A 215 -8.96 -14.71 -10.88
CA ASP A 215 -8.37 -15.12 -12.17
C ASP A 215 -6.84 -14.93 -12.24
N ALA A 216 -6.23 -14.18 -11.31
CA ALA A 216 -4.78 -14.10 -11.20
C ALA A 216 -4.14 -15.38 -10.64
N TYR A 217 -4.92 -16.21 -9.94
CA TYR A 217 -4.50 -17.51 -9.42
C TYR A 217 -4.82 -18.69 -10.35
N ASP A 218 -5.67 -18.49 -11.38
CA ASP A 218 -6.11 -19.54 -12.29
C ASP A 218 -4.90 -20.10 -13.05
N GLY A 219 -4.80 -21.44 -13.07
CA GLY A 219 -3.68 -22.14 -13.72
C GLY A 219 -2.30 -21.96 -13.07
N HIS A 220 -2.23 -21.25 -11.93
CA HIS A 220 -0.94 -21.12 -11.22
C HIS A 220 -0.56 -22.45 -10.54
N PRO A 221 0.70 -22.94 -10.71
CA PRO A 221 1.11 -24.26 -10.21
C PRO A 221 0.84 -24.49 -8.71
N LEU A 222 0.99 -23.43 -7.89
CA LEU A 222 0.82 -23.51 -6.44
C LEU A 222 -0.64 -23.32 -5.98
N PHE A 223 -1.49 -22.69 -6.78
CA PHE A 223 -2.81 -22.24 -6.30
C PHE A 223 -3.98 -22.77 -7.14
N GLY A 224 -3.80 -23.10 -8.41
CA GLY A 224 -4.88 -23.51 -9.31
C GLY A 224 -5.69 -24.68 -8.75
N ASN A 225 -5.03 -25.78 -8.42
CA ASN A 225 -5.68 -26.97 -7.86
C ASN A 225 -6.31 -26.71 -6.47
N VAL A 226 -5.66 -25.91 -5.63
CA VAL A 226 -6.20 -25.54 -4.30
C VAL A 226 -7.50 -24.76 -4.44
N MET A 227 -7.58 -23.88 -5.43
CA MET A 227 -8.78 -23.09 -5.73
C MET A 227 -9.92 -23.97 -6.21
N GLU A 228 -9.68 -24.92 -7.10
CA GLU A 228 -10.69 -25.87 -7.61
C GLU A 228 -11.26 -26.74 -6.48
N GLN A 229 -10.38 -27.33 -5.66
CA GLN A 229 -10.77 -28.23 -4.57
C GLN A 229 -11.55 -27.54 -3.45
N ASN A 230 -11.30 -26.24 -3.19
CA ASN A 230 -11.85 -25.49 -2.07
C ASN A 230 -12.95 -24.47 -2.48
N GLY A 231 -13.69 -24.73 -3.55
CA GLY A 231 -14.77 -23.86 -4.01
C GLY A 231 -14.32 -22.44 -4.34
N GLY A 232 -13.10 -22.28 -4.86
CA GLY A 232 -12.52 -20.98 -5.22
C GLY A 232 -12.00 -20.17 -4.04
N ARG A 233 -11.65 -20.83 -2.93
CA ARG A 233 -11.09 -20.19 -1.73
C ARG A 233 -9.66 -20.64 -1.47
N ILE A 234 -8.84 -19.71 -0.99
CA ILE A 234 -7.49 -20.00 -0.48
C ILE A 234 -7.53 -19.88 1.04
N ARG A 235 -7.32 -21.01 1.74
CA ARG A 235 -7.37 -21.08 3.22
C ARG A 235 -8.60 -20.35 3.80
N GLY A 236 -9.78 -20.61 3.22
CA GLY A 236 -11.06 -20.07 3.66
C GLY A 236 -11.39 -18.65 3.19
N VAL A 237 -10.53 -17.98 2.44
CA VAL A 237 -10.77 -16.61 1.92
C VAL A 237 -11.06 -16.63 0.43
N ALA A 238 -12.10 -15.92 0.02
CA ALA A 238 -12.42 -15.69 -1.38
C ALA A 238 -11.48 -14.62 -1.96
N PRO A 239 -10.68 -14.95 -2.98
CA PRO A 239 -9.81 -13.96 -3.65
C PRO A 239 -10.61 -12.85 -4.32
N GLY A 240 -10.02 -11.65 -4.35
CA GLY A 240 -10.47 -10.54 -5.18
C GLY A 240 -11.62 -9.69 -4.67
N ASP A 241 -12.18 -9.96 -3.49
CA ASP A 241 -13.28 -9.14 -2.98
C ASP A 241 -12.91 -7.66 -2.84
N LEU A 242 -11.79 -7.35 -2.17
CA LEU A 242 -11.33 -5.98 -2.01
C LEU A 242 -10.73 -5.40 -3.30
N TYR A 243 -10.07 -6.22 -4.10
CA TYR A 243 -9.64 -5.81 -5.42
C TYR A 243 -10.82 -5.28 -6.25
N ASN A 244 -11.90 -6.06 -6.35
CA ASN A 244 -13.08 -5.69 -7.14
C ASN A 244 -13.81 -4.46 -6.59
N ARG A 245 -13.81 -4.28 -5.27
CA ARG A 245 -14.52 -3.16 -4.63
C ARG A 245 -13.72 -1.87 -4.59
N MET A 246 -12.39 -1.95 -4.47
CA MET A 246 -11.56 -0.78 -4.18
C MET A 246 -10.52 -0.48 -5.27
N ILE A 247 -9.87 -1.49 -5.82
CA ILE A 247 -8.78 -1.29 -6.81
C ILE A 247 -9.33 -1.18 -8.22
N LYS A 248 -10.13 -2.15 -8.66
CA LYS A 248 -10.70 -2.18 -10.01
C LYS A 248 -11.44 -0.89 -10.40
N PRO A 249 -12.23 -0.22 -9.53
CA PRO A 249 -12.93 1.01 -9.89
C PRO A 249 -12.03 2.20 -10.21
N ILE A 250 -10.79 2.22 -9.77
CA ILE A 250 -9.84 3.30 -10.01
C ILE A 250 -8.86 2.98 -11.16
N VAL A 251 -8.87 1.75 -11.67
CA VAL A 251 -8.09 1.36 -12.85
C VAL A 251 -8.72 1.97 -14.11
N PRO A 252 -7.90 2.57 -14.99
CA PRO A 252 -6.45 2.69 -15.05
C PRO A 252 -5.92 4.09 -14.65
N PHE A 253 -6.38 4.68 -13.54
CA PHE A 253 -5.92 6.02 -13.14
C PHE A 253 -4.40 6.10 -13.11
N GLY A 254 -3.82 7.18 -13.62
CA GLY A 254 -2.37 7.36 -13.66
C GLY A 254 -1.78 7.48 -12.25
N ILE A 255 -0.83 6.61 -11.93
CA ILE A 255 -0.09 6.62 -10.67
C ILE A 255 1.40 6.42 -10.93
N LYS A 256 2.24 6.86 -10.00
CA LYS A 256 3.70 6.62 -10.02
C LYS A 256 4.04 5.22 -9.54
N GLY A 257 3.42 4.80 -8.43
CA GLY A 257 3.73 3.52 -7.81
C GLY A 257 2.79 3.16 -6.66
N PHE A 258 3.16 2.09 -5.98
CA PHE A 258 2.38 1.46 -4.93
C PHE A 258 3.14 1.46 -3.61
N LEU A 259 2.43 1.75 -2.50
CA LEU A 259 2.88 1.53 -1.13
C LEU A 259 2.02 0.44 -0.49
N TRP A 260 2.66 -0.54 0.15
CA TRP A 260 1.97 -1.70 0.71
C TRP A 260 2.37 -1.95 2.17
N TYR A 261 1.37 -2.02 3.06
CA TYR A 261 1.59 -2.46 4.43
C TYR A 261 0.52 -3.47 4.81
N GLN A 262 0.88 -4.72 4.72
CA GLN A 262 -0.01 -5.85 5.01
C GLN A 262 0.85 -7.09 5.30
N GLY A 263 0.30 -8.03 6.02
CA GLY A 263 0.95 -9.30 6.30
C GLY A 263 0.52 -9.90 7.62
N GLU A 264 0.06 -9.09 8.56
CA GLU A 264 -0.24 -9.49 9.93
C GLU A 264 -1.26 -10.66 9.98
N ASN A 265 -2.30 -10.62 9.14
CA ASN A 265 -3.28 -11.72 9.08
C ASN A 265 -2.77 -12.95 8.32
N ASN A 266 -1.79 -12.80 7.43
CA ASN A 266 -1.13 -13.93 6.80
C ASN A 266 -0.07 -14.54 7.74
N CYS A 267 0.70 -13.71 8.45
CA CYS A 267 1.62 -14.16 9.51
C CYS A 267 0.90 -14.97 10.59
N GLY A 268 -0.25 -14.46 11.07
CA GLY A 268 -1.04 -15.13 12.09
C GLY A 268 -1.61 -16.49 11.69
N ILE A 269 -1.54 -16.90 10.43
CA ILE A 269 -1.90 -18.24 9.94
C ILE A 269 -0.68 -19.00 9.39
N ASP A 270 0.53 -18.55 9.68
CA ASP A 270 1.78 -19.14 9.23
C ASP A 270 1.86 -19.35 7.70
N ASP A 271 1.57 -18.28 6.94
CA ASP A 271 1.48 -18.34 5.48
C ASP A 271 2.86 -18.35 4.82
N ARG A 272 3.36 -19.53 4.51
CA ARG A 272 4.68 -19.77 3.89
C ARG A 272 4.75 -19.42 2.40
N LEU A 273 3.60 -19.17 1.75
CA LEU A 273 3.50 -18.82 0.33
C LEU A 273 3.20 -17.32 0.12
N TYR A 274 3.52 -16.49 1.10
CA TYR A 274 3.22 -15.05 1.02
C TYR A 274 3.99 -14.36 -0.10
N ALA A 275 5.25 -14.72 -0.32
CA ALA A 275 6.09 -14.12 -1.37
C ALA A 275 5.49 -14.31 -2.77
N GLU A 276 5.05 -15.53 -3.07
CA GLU A 276 4.43 -15.89 -4.35
C GLU A 276 3.07 -15.20 -4.53
N LYS A 277 2.25 -15.14 -3.49
CA LYS A 277 0.98 -14.41 -3.51
C LYS A 277 1.19 -12.93 -3.76
N PHE A 278 2.23 -12.35 -3.14
CA PHE A 278 2.58 -10.95 -3.33
C PHE A 278 3.07 -10.69 -4.76
N GLN A 279 3.88 -11.57 -5.32
CA GLN A 279 4.30 -11.50 -6.72
C GLN A 279 3.10 -11.52 -7.68
N ILE A 280 2.14 -12.45 -7.48
CA ILE A 280 0.93 -12.56 -8.30
C ILE A 280 0.12 -11.26 -8.22
N MET A 281 -0.10 -10.74 -7.02
CA MET A 281 -0.84 -9.50 -6.81
C MET A 281 -0.15 -8.32 -7.50
N ALA A 282 1.13 -8.12 -7.25
CA ALA A 282 1.90 -7.00 -7.80
C ALA A 282 1.94 -7.03 -9.33
N LYS A 283 2.17 -8.21 -9.92
CA LYS A 283 2.13 -8.40 -11.38
C LYS A 283 0.75 -8.06 -11.93
N ARG A 284 -0.32 -8.53 -11.28
CA ARG A 284 -1.68 -8.27 -11.72
C ARG A 284 -2.03 -6.79 -11.64
N TRP A 285 -1.73 -6.11 -10.54
CA TRP A 285 -2.01 -4.68 -10.40
C TRP A 285 -1.25 -3.85 -11.44
N ARG A 286 0.04 -4.13 -11.65
CA ARG A 286 0.82 -3.46 -12.69
C ARG A 286 0.22 -3.63 -14.07
N ASN A 287 -0.23 -4.83 -14.42
CA ASN A 287 -0.89 -5.10 -15.69
C ASN A 287 -2.19 -4.31 -15.84
N ASP A 288 -3.03 -4.30 -14.82
CA ASP A 288 -4.34 -3.65 -14.86
C ASP A 288 -4.20 -2.12 -14.97
N PHE A 289 -3.22 -1.54 -14.29
CA PHE A 289 -2.90 -0.10 -14.43
C PHE A 289 -2.12 0.23 -15.72
N GLY A 290 -1.62 -0.76 -16.44
CA GLY A 290 -0.77 -0.56 -17.63
C GLY A 290 0.64 -0.05 -17.27
N LEU A 291 1.14 -0.37 -16.10
CA LEU A 291 2.37 0.17 -15.49
C LEU A 291 3.34 -0.97 -15.13
N GLN A 292 3.90 -1.66 -16.13
CA GLN A 292 4.69 -2.89 -15.95
C GLN A 292 5.84 -2.79 -14.95
N ASN A 293 6.49 -1.63 -14.87
CA ASN A 293 7.66 -1.39 -14.02
C ASN A 293 7.38 -0.39 -12.88
N ALA A 294 6.11 -0.10 -12.56
CA ALA A 294 5.81 0.81 -11.45
C ALA A 294 6.46 0.31 -10.14
N PRO A 295 7.09 1.20 -9.35
CA PRO A 295 7.69 0.81 -8.09
C PRO A 295 6.63 0.27 -7.12
N PHE A 296 7.04 -0.73 -6.33
CA PHE A 296 6.21 -1.35 -5.31
C PHE A 296 7.00 -1.38 -4.00
N TYR A 297 6.74 -0.42 -3.10
CA TYR A 297 7.45 -0.29 -1.84
C TYR A 297 6.60 -0.77 -0.69
N TYR A 298 7.19 -1.51 0.26
CA TYR A 298 6.42 -2.14 1.31
C TYR A 298 7.14 -2.19 2.65
N VAL A 299 6.38 -2.51 3.69
CA VAL A 299 6.84 -2.52 5.08
C VAL A 299 6.97 -3.97 5.55
N LEU A 300 8.13 -4.34 6.09
CA LEU A 300 8.27 -5.57 6.86
C LEU A 300 7.43 -5.45 8.14
N LEU A 301 6.79 -6.54 8.56
CA LEU A 301 5.96 -6.52 9.75
C LEU A 301 6.75 -6.09 10.98
N ALA A 302 6.13 -5.26 11.80
CA ALA A 302 6.65 -4.85 13.09
C ALA A 302 6.63 -6.01 14.10
N PRO A 303 7.54 -6.03 15.09
CA PRO A 303 7.49 -6.94 16.22
C PRO A 303 6.13 -6.94 16.92
N HIS A 304 5.59 -8.14 17.15
CA HIS A 304 4.32 -8.35 17.84
C HIS A 304 4.23 -9.81 18.30
N ILE A 305 3.57 -10.07 19.44
CA ILE A 305 3.40 -11.41 19.98
C ILE A 305 2.30 -12.14 19.18
N TYR A 306 2.72 -12.90 18.16
CA TYR A 306 1.83 -13.73 17.34
C TYR A 306 1.53 -15.08 17.98
N SER A 307 2.45 -15.61 18.78
CA SER A 307 2.34 -16.93 19.43
C SER A 307 1.14 -17.02 20.37
N ASP A 308 0.68 -15.92 20.95
CA ASP A 308 -0.50 -15.87 21.81
C ASP A 308 -1.82 -15.92 21.03
N ARG A 309 -1.77 -15.88 19.69
CA ARG A 309 -2.96 -15.84 18.84
C ARG A 309 -3.29 -17.21 18.28
N MET A 310 -4.34 -17.84 18.81
CA MET A 310 -4.92 -19.01 18.18
C MET A 310 -5.83 -18.60 17.01
N HIS A 311 -5.36 -18.75 15.79
CA HIS A 311 -6.20 -18.58 14.60
C HIS A 311 -6.85 -19.92 14.20
N ARG A 312 -8.18 -19.94 14.12
CA ARG A 312 -8.99 -21.15 13.79
C ARG A 312 -8.65 -21.79 12.44
N ASN A 313 -7.95 -21.06 11.55
CA ASN A 313 -7.60 -21.49 10.19
C ASN A 313 -6.07 -21.60 9.98
N ALA A 314 -5.29 -21.69 11.05
CA ALA A 314 -3.85 -21.93 10.93
C ALA A 314 -3.60 -23.42 10.68
N ASP A 315 -2.79 -23.74 9.68
CA ASP A 315 -2.33 -25.13 9.43
C ASP A 315 -1.37 -25.58 10.55
N HIS A 316 -0.71 -24.62 11.17
CA HIS A 316 0.21 -24.82 12.30
C HIS A 316 -0.02 -23.76 13.37
N ALA A 317 0.29 -24.10 14.61
CA ALA A 317 0.32 -23.12 15.69
C ALA A 317 1.40 -22.07 15.40
N THR A 318 1.06 -20.78 15.59
CA THR A 318 2.07 -19.73 15.55
C THR A 318 3.04 -19.86 16.71
N THR A 319 4.30 -19.60 16.46
CA THR A 319 5.41 -19.68 17.42
C THR A 319 6.15 -18.35 17.48
N ALA A 320 7.07 -18.21 18.41
CA ALA A 320 7.93 -17.05 18.49
C ALA A 320 8.77 -16.79 17.22
N GLU A 321 8.95 -17.81 16.38
CA GLU A 321 9.66 -17.70 15.10
C GLU A 321 8.73 -17.41 13.91
N SER A 322 7.41 -17.37 14.09
CA SER A 322 6.46 -17.12 12.98
C SER A 322 6.68 -15.77 12.34
N LEU A 323 6.96 -14.73 13.13
CA LEU A 323 7.22 -13.38 12.59
C LEU A 323 8.52 -13.34 11.77
N PRO A 324 9.70 -13.72 12.27
CA PRO A 324 10.92 -13.65 11.47
C PRO A 324 10.88 -14.54 10.22
N LEU A 325 10.24 -15.70 10.28
CA LEU A 325 9.98 -16.53 9.11
C LEU A 325 9.06 -15.86 8.09
N PHE A 326 8.07 -15.10 8.55
CA PHE A 326 7.21 -14.33 7.66
C PHE A 326 7.94 -13.12 7.07
N GLN A 327 8.75 -12.41 7.87
CA GLN A 327 9.59 -11.32 7.36
C GLN A 327 10.57 -11.81 6.30
N GLU A 328 11.11 -13.03 6.46
CA GLU A 328 11.93 -13.69 5.44
C GLU A 328 11.14 -13.87 4.12
N LYS A 329 9.86 -14.29 4.17
CA LYS A 329 8.99 -14.35 2.99
C LYS A 329 8.69 -12.95 2.40
N GLN A 330 8.58 -11.94 3.23
CA GLN A 330 8.46 -10.55 2.73
C GLN A 330 9.76 -10.12 2.02
N MET A 331 10.94 -10.46 2.54
CA MET A 331 12.23 -10.16 1.90
C MET A 331 12.44 -10.98 0.61
N GLU A 332 12.00 -12.25 0.56
CA GLU A 332 11.99 -13.06 -0.65
C GLU A 332 11.14 -12.43 -1.77
N ALA A 333 10.02 -11.79 -1.42
CA ALA A 333 9.15 -11.12 -2.39
C ALA A 333 9.90 -10.04 -3.19
N GLN A 334 10.88 -9.36 -2.60
CA GLN A 334 11.72 -8.40 -3.31
C GLN A 334 12.46 -9.03 -4.50
N LYS A 335 12.93 -10.27 -4.34
CA LYS A 335 13.62 -11.00 -5.40
C LYS A 335 12.69 -11.43 -6.53
N LEU A 336 11.40 -11.63 -6.21
CA LEU A 336 10.37 -12.05 -7.15
C LEU A 336 9.67 -10.89 -7.87
N ILE A 337 9.70 -9.70 -7.29
CA ILE A 337 9.00 -8.50 -7.79
C ILE A 337 10.03 -7.47 -8.24
N PRO A 338 10.35 -7.36 -9.52
CA PRO A 338 11.26 -6.33 -10.02
C PRO A 338 10.82 -4.93 -9.59
N ASN A 339 11.77 -4.01 -9.40
CA ASN A 339 11.48 -2.64 -8.94
C ASN A 339 10.60 -2.59 -7.68
N SER A 340 10.94 -3.42 -6.71
CA SER A 340 10.32 -3.39 -5.38
C SER A 340 11.39 -3.21 -4.30
N GLU A 341 10.97 -2.68 -3.15
CA GLU A 341 11.87 -2.45 -2.03
C GLU A 341 11.07 -2.44 -0.72
N TYR A 342 11.72 -2.74 0.40
CA TYR A 342 11.10 -2.76 1.70
C TYR A 342 11.83 -1.89 2.72
N ILE A 343 11.09 -1.50 3.75
CA ILE A 343 11.61 -0.83 4.93
C ILE A 343 11.45 -1.69 6.18
N VAL A 344 12.34 -1.50 7.14
CA VAL A 344 12.30 -2.12 8.47
C VAL A 344 11.71 -1.12 9.46
N VAL A 345 10.89 -1.63 10.40
CA VAL A 345 10.18 -0.83 11.41
C VAL A 345 10.25 -1.47 12.80
N SER A 346 11.23 -2.33 13.05
CA SER A 346 11.39 -3.06 14.32
C SER A 346 11.65 -2.14 15.52
N ASP A 347 12.18 -0.96 15.29
CA ASP A 347 12.48 0.08 16.30
C ASP A 347 11.29 0.98 16.65
N LEU A 348 10.18 0.84 15.92
CA LEU A 348 8.99 1.71 16.03
C LEU A 348 7.88 1.10 16.91
N VAL A 349 8.20 0.22 17.83
CA VAL A 349 7.24 -0.49 18.67
C VAL A 349 7.40 -0.08 20.14
N ASP A 350 6.31 0.36 20.75
CA ASP A 350 6.24 0.71 22.17
C ASP A 350 5.60 -0.39 23.02
N ASP A 351 4.72 -1.18 22.43
CA ASP A 351 4.00 -2.26 23.09
C ASP A 351 3.88 -3.47 22.12
N LEU A 352 4.51 -4.55 22.48
CA LEU A 352 4.51 -5.80 21.69
C LEU A 352 3.13 -6.49 21.61
N ARG A 353 2.16 -6.07 22.45
CA ARG A 353 0.78 -6.55 22.40
C ARG A 353 -0.11 -5.72 21.48
N ASP A 354 0.31 -4.48 21.17
CA ASP A 354 -0.37 -3.67 20.17
C ASP A 354 0.26 -3.92 18.78
N ILE A 355 -0.52 -4.50 17.87
CA ILE A 355 -0.11 -4.78 16.49
C ILE A 355 0.00 -3.49 15.64
N HIS A 356 -0.37 -2.33 16.20
CA HIS A 356 -0.44 -1.05 15.51
C HIS A 356 0.55 -0.02 16.06
N PRO A 357 1.86 -0.12 15.76
CA PRO A 357 2.84 0.88 16.20
C PRO A 357 2.40 2.31 15.85
N SER A 358 2.54 3.23 16.80
CA SER A 358 1.99 4.60 16.66
C SER A 358 2.77 5.48 15.66
N TYR A 359 4.06 5.23 15.45
CA TYR A 359 5.00 6.09 14.68
C TYR A 359 4.79 6.04 13.17
N LYS A 360 3.55 6.28 12.70
CA LYS A 360 3.20 6.21 11.28
C LYS A 360 3.88 7.25 10.42
N TRP A 361 4.24 8.40 11.01
CA TRP A 361 5.04 9.43 10.34
C TRP A 361 6.44 8.93 9.95
N GLU A 362 7.08 8.16 10.83
CA GLU A 362 8.40 7.59 10.54
C GLU A 362 8.31 6.51 9.46
N VAL A 363 7.27 5.67 9.49
CA VAL A 363 7.01 4.69 8.43
C VAL A 363 6.83 5.40 7.07
N GLY A 364 6.04 6.47 7.03
CA GLY A 364 5.86 7.29 5.83
C GLY A 364 7.17 7.90 5.34
N ALA A 365 7.97 8.48 6.25
CA ALA A 365 9.25 9.07 5.94
C ALA A 365 10.26 8.05 5.39
N ARG A 366 10.33 6.84 5.96
CA ARG A 366 11.19 5.75 5.45
C ARG A 366 10.78 5.27 4.06
N LEU A 367 9.49 5.11 3.80
CA LEU A 367 9.00 4.79 2.46
C LEU A 367 9.33 5.90 1.45
N ALA A 368 9.26 7.16 1.87
CA ALA A 368 9.64 8.29 1.03
C ALA A 368 11.14 8.30 0.73
N ARG A 369 12.02 7.97 1.69
CA ARG A 369 13.46 7.80 1.44
C ARG A 369 13.73 6.75 0.34
N VAL A 370 13.03 5.63 0.39
CA VAL A 370 13.12 4.61 -0.67
C VAL A 370 12.69 5.19 -2.02
N ALA A 371 11.56 5.89 -2.08
CA ALA A 371 11.08 6.50 -3.32
C ALA A 371 12.06 7.56 -3.86
N LEU A 372 12.58 8.44 -3.01
CA LEU A 372 13.54 9.46 -3.39
C LEU A 372 14.82 8.84 -4.00
N ALA A 373 15.37 7.82 -3.36
CA ALA A 373 16.55 7.13 -3.85
C ALA A 373 16.29 6.31 -5.13
N LYS A 374 15.22 5.49 -5.14
CA LYS A 374 15.01 4.47 -6.19
C LYS A 374 14.15 4.96 -7.36
N THR A 375 13.17 5.82 -7.12
CA THR A 375 12.27 6.34 -8.16
C THR A 375 12.70 7.69 -8.68
N TYR A 376 13.21 8.55 -7.80
CA TYR A 376 13.59 9.93 -8.14
C TYR A 376 15.11 10.15 -8.25
N ALA A 377 15.89 9.06 -8.17
CA ALA A 377 17.33 9.02 -8.39
C ALA A 377 18.13 10.03 -7.54
N GLN A 378 17.69 10.25 -6.29
CA GLN A 378 18.46 11.04 -5.32
C GLN A 378 19.50 10.15 -4.63
N ASP A 379 20.65 9.97 -5.23
CA ASP A 379 21.70 9.02 -4.80
C ASP A 379 22.27 9.31 -3.40
N SER A 380 22.17 10.55 -2.91
CA SER A 380 22.61 10.94 -1.56
C SER A 380 21.67 10.48 -0.44
N VAL A 381 20.46 10.02 -0.76
CA VAL A 381 19.46 9.61 0.23
C VAL A 381 19.78 8.22 0.74
N VAL A 382 20.13 8.11 2.02
CA VAL A 382 20.24 6.82 2.71
C VAL A 382 18.84 6.28 3.01
N TRP A 383 18.46 5.21 2.35
CA TRP A 383 17.10 4.67 2.34
C TRP A 383 16.94 3.34 3.06
N SER A 384 18.03 2.62 3.37
CA SER A 384 18.02 1.33 4.07
C SER A 384 18.94 1.36 5.27
N GLY A 385 18.59 0.62 6.31
CA GLY A 385 19.50 0.23 7.36
C GLY A 385 20.40 -0.95 6.95
N PRO A 386 21.26 -1.44 7.85
CA PRO A 386 22.20 -2.51 7.57
C PRO A 386 21.49 -3.78 7.07
N ARG A 387 22.02 -4.35 5.99
CA ARG A 387 21.56 -5.62 5.39
C ARG A 387 22.69 -6.64 5.42
N PHE A 388 22.38 -7.86 5.82
CA PHE A 388 23.33 -8.98 5.76
C PHE A 388 23.88 -9.13 4.35
N ARG A 389 25.22 -9.12 4.22
CA ARG A 389 25.94 -9.39 2.97
C ARG A 389 26.51 -10.79 2.98
N GLU A 390 27.37 -11.08 3.93
CA GLU A 390 27.99 -12.39 4.09
C GLU A 390 28.45 -12.62 5.54
N SER A 391 28.82 -13.88 5.84
CA SER A 391 29.43 -14.19 7.12
C SER A 391 30.57 -15.21 6.95
N ARG A 392 31.57 -15.12 7.81
CA ARG A 392 32.69 -16.04 7.82
C ARG A 392 33.08 -16.43 9.24
N ARG A 393 33.48 -17.64 9.43
CA ARG A 393 34.01 -18.10 10.71
C ARG A 393 35.42 -17.54 10.97
N ALA A 394 35.67 -17.08 12.19
CA ALA A 394 36.94 -16.59 12.68
C ALA A 394 37.22 -17.19 14.06
N GLY A 395 37.84 -18.41 14.07
CA GLY A 395 38.07 -19.17 15.30
C GLY A 395 36.78 -19.60 15.98
N ASN A 396 36.52 -19.09 17.18
CA ASN A 396 35.30 -19.30 17.97
C ASN A 396 34.21 -18.24 17.74
N ALA A 397 34.38 -17.37 16.76
CA ALA A 397 33.44 -16.33 16.41
C ALA A 397 33.00 -16.43 14.95
N ILE A 398 31.93 -15.70 14.61
CA ILE A 398 31.52 -15.40 13.24
C ILE A 398 31.68 -13.90 13.04
N ILE A 399 32.31 -13.49 11.94
CA ILE A 399 32.33 -12.12 11.46
C ILE A 399 31.19 -11.98 10.45
N VAL A 400 30.33 -10.98 10.65
CA VAL A 400 29.23 -10.65 9.77
C VAL A 400 29.51 -9.33 9.08
N ASP A 401 29.41 -9.32 7.77
CA ASP A 401 29.59 -8.16 6.93
C ASP A 401 28.20 -7.63 6.49
N PHE A 402 28.02 -6.31 6.52
CA PHE A 402 26.76 -5.64 6.19
C PHE A 402 26.91 -4.66 5.05
N ASP A 403 25.88 -4.55 4.21
CA ASP A 403 25.66 -3.45 3.29
C ASP A 403 24.81 -2.34 3.96
N HIS A 404 24.73 -1.18 3.35
CA HIS A 404 23.93 -0.02 3.77
C HIS A 404 24.28 0.54 5.16
N CYS A 405 25.53 0.49 5.52
CA CYS A 405 26.02 0.99 6.82
C CYS A 405 26.20 2.52 6.86
N GLY A 406 26.18 3.21 5.73
CA GLY A 406 26.49 4.64 5.64
C GLY A 406 27.93 4.90 6.10
N ASP A 407 28.15 5.86 7.00
CA ASP A 407 29.45 6.16 7.58
C ASP A 407 29.92 5.12 8.61
N GLY A 408 29.04 4.21 9.03
CA GLY A 408 29.36 3.10 9.91
C GLY A 408 28.19 2.59 10.73
N LEU A 409 28.39 1.40 11.30
CA LEU A 409 27.46 0.76 12.24
C LEU A 409 27.56 1.42 13.63
N LYS A 410 26.41 1.49 14.30
CA LYS A 410 26.32 1.89 15.70
C LYS A 410 25.11 1.19 16.37
N THR A 411 24.97 1.37 17.68
CA THR A 411 23.75 0.98 18.40
C THR A 411 22.87 2.21 18.65
N SER A 412 21.57 2.05 18.54
CA SER A 412 20.61 3.14 18.73
C SER A 412 20.49 3.64 20.17
N ASP A 413 20.92 2.83 21.14
CA ASP A 413 20.79 3.07 22.58
C ASP A 413 22.14 3.15 23.33
N GLY A 414 23.27 3.06 22.60
CA GLY A 414 24.62 3.07 23.17
C GLY A 414 25.00 1.82 23.97
N LYS A 415 24.17 0.77 23.97
CA LYS A 415 24.43 -0.49 24.66
C LYS A 415 25.14 -1.50 23.73
N LEU A 416 25.48 -2.67 24.28
CA LEU A 416 25.97 -3.78 23.46
C LEU A 416 24.96 -4.14 22.37
N VAL A 417 25.47 -4.59 21.22
CA VAL A 417 24.63 -5.07 20.13
C VAL A 417 23.84 -6.30 20.57
N GLY A 418 22.52 -6.22 20.48
CA GLY A 418 21.63 -7.28 20.90
C GLY A 418 21.02 -8.11 19.79
N TRP A 419 20.31 -9.18 20.15
CA TRP A 419 19.51 -10.04 19.28
C TRP A 419 20.27 -10.90 18.28
N PHE A 420 21.58 -11.04 18.43
CA PHE A 420 22.33 -12.05 17.71
C PHE A 420 22.26 -13.39 18.44
N GLU A 421 22.21 -14.46 17.66
CA GLU A 421 22.31 -15.84 18.14
C GLU A 421 23.22 -16.64 17.22
N VAL A 422 23.96 -17.59 17.80
CA VAL A 422 24.86 -18.50 17.08
C VAL A 422 24.54 -19.95 17.40
N SER A 423 24.85 -20.86 16.45
CA SER A 423 24.72 -22.29 16.62
C SER A 423 25.88 -23.02 15.94
N ALA A 424 26.26 -24.16 16.48
CA ALA A 424 27.23 -25.07 15.85
C ALA A 424 26.57 -26.06 14.88
N ASP A 425 25.29 -26.40 15.08
CA ASP A 425 24.57 -27.46 14.39
C ASP A 425 23.34 -26.98 13.57
N GLY A 426 22.98 -25.70 13.70
CA GLY A 426 21.81 -25.11 13.06
C GLY A 426 20.48 -25.33 13.77
N ASN A 427 20.48 -26.08 14.89
CA ASN A 427 19.27 -26.36 15.67
C ASN A 427 19.27 -25.66 17.03
N ALA A 428 20.38 -25.79 17.78
CA ALA A 428 20.50 -25.18 19.10
C ALA A 428 21.17 -23.81 18.99
N PHE A 429 20.33 -22.75 18.84
CA PHE A 429 20.79 -21.36 18.85
C PHE A 429 20.93 -20.82 20.28
N ARG A 430 22.01 -20.08 20.52
CA ARG A 430 22.29 -19.42 21.79
C ARG A 430 22.46 -17.92 21.61
N PRO A 431 21.90 -17.08 22.51
CA PRO A 431 22.13 -15.64 22.51
C PRO A 431 23.63 -15.34 22.54
N ALA A 432 24.08 -14.48 21.66
CA ALA A 432 25.51 -14.25 21.43
C ALA A 432 25.95 -12.85 21.85
N ILE A 433 27.22 -12.71 22.21
CA ILE A 433 27.90 -11.43 22.39
C ILE A 433 28.26 -10.93 20.99
N ALA A 434 27.94 -9.67 20.71
CA ALA A 434 28.18 -9.03 19.42
C ALA A 434 28.87 -7.69 19.59
N GLU A 435 29.95 -7.49 18.84
CA GLU A 435 30.84 -6.33 18.91
C GLU A 435 31.01 -5.74 17.51
N ILE A 436 30.78 -4.43 17.37
CA ILE A 436 31.11 -3.72 16.12
C ILE A 436 32.62 -3.58 16.04
N ILE A 437 33.25 -4.13 15.00
CA ILE A 437 34.73 -4.16 14.82
C ILE A 437 35.21 -3.34 13.61
N GLY A 438 34.30 -2.71 12.89
CA GLY A 438 34.61 -1.89 11.72
C GLY A 438 33.41 -1.06 11.29
N LYS A 439 33.51 -0.41 10.13
CA LYS A 439 32.40 0.38 9.59
C LYS A 439 31.16 -0.47 9.24
N ASP A 440 31.40 -1.69 8.79
CA ASP A 440 30.39 -2.60 8.22
C ASP A 440 30.46 -4.01 8.80
N GLN A 441 31.19 -4.22 9.91
CA GLN A 441 31.45 -5.54 10.46
C GLN A 441 31.05 -5.69 11.92
N VAL A 442 30.46 -6.83 12.24
CA VAL A 442 30.13 -7.25 13.60
C VAL A 442 30.77 -8.61 13.87
N ARG A 443 31.51 -8.71 14.96
CA ARG A 443 32.05 -9.97 15.50
C ARG A 443 31.04 -10.56 16.47
N VAL A 444 30.65 -11.83 16.27
CA VAL A 444 29.60 -12.48 17.07
C VAL A 444 30.12 -13.83 17.59
N TYR A 445 29.98 -14.07 18.90
CA TYR A 445 30.46 -15.30 19.55
C TYR A 445 29.64 -15.65 20.80
N HIS A 446 29.71 -16.91 21.21
CA HIS A 446 29.23 -17.38 22.51
C HIS A 446 30.28 -18.25 23.18
N PRO A 447 30.58 -18.12 24.50
CA PRO A 447 31.65 -18.88 25.16
C PRO A 447 31.53 -20.39 25.02
N ASP A 448 30.31 -20.92 25.10
CA ASP A 448 30.04 -22.36 25.02
C ASP A 448 29.90 -22.90 23.59
N VAL A 449 29.93 -22.05 22.55
CA VAL A 449 29.87 -22.47 21.15
C VAL A 449 31.24 -22.28 20.50
N THR A 450 32.10 -23.24 20.68
CA THR A 450 33.51 -23.14 20.25
C THR A 450 33.71 -23.22 18.73
N ALA A 451 32.71 -23.72 17.99
CA ALA A 451 32.74 -23.86 16.54
C ALA A 451 31.43 -23.40 15.89
N PRO A 452 31.08 -22.12 16.01
CA PRO A 452 29.83 -21.60 15.43
C PRO A 452 29.86 -21.71 13.90
N LYS A 453 28.77 -22.18 13.31
CA LYS A 453 28.58 -22.30 11.85
C LYS A 453 27.40 -21.47 11.36
N TYR A 454 26.41 -21.31 12.22
CA TYR A 454 25.13 -20.63 11.89
C TYR A 454 24.96 -19.40 12.77
N ILE A 455 24.40 -18.37 12.18
CA ILE A 455 24.14 -17.09 12.84
C ILE A 455 22.77 -16.53 12.40
N ARG A 456 22.10 -15.87 13.32
CA ARG A 456 20.86 -15.15 13.02
C ARG A 456 20.76 -13.87 13.85
N LEU A 457 20.04 -12.87 13.30
CA LEU A 457 19.74 -11.57 13.94
C LEU A 457 18.23 -11.37 13.97
N GLY A 458 17.68 -11.03 15.13
CA GLY A 458 16.27 -10.65 15.23
C GLY A 458 15.31 -11.83 15.02
N TRP A 459 15.70 -13.06 15.39
CA TRP A 459 14.95 -14.28 15.08
C TRP A 459 13.92 -14.64 16.16
N HIS A 460 13.11 -13.64 16.57
CA HIS A 460 12.05 -13.79 17.56
C HIS A 460 10.95 -12.76 17.28
N GLU A 461 9.69 -13.09 17.55
CA GLU A 461 8.55 -12.20 17.31
C GLU A 461 8.58 -10.89 18.10
N THR A 462 9.37 -10.83 19.19
CA THR A 462 9.56 -9.63 20.01
C THR A 462 10.89 -8.92 19.73
N ALA A 463 11.64 -9.36 18.72
CA ALA A 463 12.99 -8.85 18.48
C ALA A 463 12.96 -7.39 18.00
N MET A 464 13.66 -6.54 18.73
CA MET A 464 13.93 -5.13 18.40
C MET A 464 15.45 -4.89 18.39
N PRO A 465 16.18 -5.33 17.36
CA PRO A 465 17.63 -5.12 17.27
C PRO A 465 17.98 -3.65 17.37
N ASN A 466 18.99 -3.33 18.18
CA ASN A 466 19.50 -1.98 18.36
C ASN A 466 20.65 -1.64 17.38
N LEU A 467 21.06 -2.57 16.52
CA LEU A 467 22.04 -2.32 15.48
C LEU A 467 21.42 -1.42 14.39
N VAL A 468 22.06 -0.29 14.13
CA VAL A 468 21.63 0.70 13.14
C VAL A 468 22.83 1.20 12.31
N ASN A 469 22.55 1.81 11.18
CA ASN A 469 23.58 2.55 10.42
C ASN A 469 23.80 3.96 10.98
N SER A 470 24.68 4.74 10.33
CA SER A 470 24.97 6.13 10.70
C SER A 470 23.73 7.01 10.76
N GLU A 471 22.72 6.74 9.91
CA GLU A 471 21.46 7.50 9.84
C GLU A 471 20.41 7.03 10.88
N GLY A 472 20.72 6.01 11.66
CA GLY A 472 19.80 5.47 12.65
C GLY A 472 18.74 4.52 12.10
N LEU A 473 18.87 4.08 10.84
CA LEU A 473 17.96 3.09 10.27
C LEU A 473 18.32 1.68 10.78
N PRO A 474 17.31 0.88 11.22
CA PRO A 474 17.55 -0.41 11.87
C PRO A 474 18.02 -1.50 10.90
N ALA A 475 18.84 -2.41 11.43
CA ALA A 475 19.27 -3.59 10.69
C ALA A 475 18.11 -4.51 10.33
N CYS A 476 18.18 -5.11 9.14
CA CYS A 476 17.24 -6.15 8.72
C CYS A 476 17.46 -7.44 9.51
N PRO A 477 16.40 -8.15 9.90
CA PRO A 477 16.55 -9.51 10.42
C PRO A 477 17.12 -10.43 9.33
N PHE A 478 17.91 -11.42 9.75
CA PHE A 478 18.44 -12.42 8.82
C PHE A 478 18.82 -13.71 9.54
N ARG A 479 19.04 -14.77 8.78
CA ARG A 479 19.76 -15.98 9.18
C ARG A 479 20.69 -16.43 8.07
N SER A 480 21.86 -16.97 8.44
CA SER A 480 22.76 -17.65 7.52
C SER A 480 22.68 -19.16 7.73
N PHE A 481 22.86 -19.91 6.65
CA PHE A 481 22.93 -21.36 6.63
C PHE A 481 24.31 -21.83 6.18
#